data_694e67c2003a583581401bee218c885f
#
_entry.id   694e67c2003a583581401bee218c885f
#
_cell.length_a   1.000
_cell.length_b   1.000
_cell.length_c   1.000
_cell.angle_alpha   90.00
_cell.angle_beta   90.00
_cell.angle_gamma   90.00
#
_symmetry.space_group_name_H-M   'P 1'
#
loop_
_entity.id
_entity.type
_entity.pdbx_description
1 polymer ?
#
loop_
_entity_poly.entity_id
_entity_poly.type
_entity_poly.pdbx_seq_one_letter_code
_entity_poly.pdbx_strand_id
1 'polypeptide(L)'
;MFKTRLLSGIVLVIAALVLIITGGDVLLVSTLLISWIGMFELYRIFHIEKSAPGIVGYAAAAVYYANLRFGFLPDLMMLVLGLLIVLMFVYVFTYPKYQTEQLLAAFFGVFYVAVMLSYVYQTRMLSAGTYIVWLIFLCSWGCDTCAYCVGMLIGKHKMTPKLSPKKSVEGAVGGVIGAALLTVIYGLSLIHI
;
A
#
# COMPACT_ATOMS: atom_id res chain seq x y z
N MET A 1 -21.53 9.64 -13.63
CA MET A 1 -20.69 9.49 -12.42
C MET A 1 -20.77 8.08 -11.79
N PHE A 2 -21.96 7.48 -11.53
CA PHE A 2 -22.03 6.11 -10.95
C PHE A 2 -21.48 5.04 -11.90
N LYS A 3 -21.92 5.00 -13.14
CA LYS A 3 -21.46 4.02 -14.17
C LYS A 3 -19.94 4.06 -14.38
N THR A 4 -19.33 5.24 -14.38
CA THR A 4 -17.87 5.39 -14.55
C THR A 4 -17.10 4.82 -13.36
N ARG A 5 -17.58 5.05 -12.12
CA ARG A 5 -16.97 4.50 -10.91
C ARG A 5 -17.14 2.98 -10.81
N LEU A 6 -18.29 2.46 -11.20
CA LEU A 6 -18.54 1.03 -11.25
C LEU A 6 -17.63 0.35 -12.26
N LEU A 7 -17.53 0.90 -13.47
CA LEU A 7 -16.67 0.35 -14.53
C LEU A 7 -15.19 0.36 -14.11
N SER A 8 -14.69 1.48 -13.57
CA SER A 8 -13.31 1.54 -13.08
C SER A 8 -13.05 0.57 -11.93
N GLY A 9 -14.01 0.38 -11.01
CA GLY A 9 -13.90 -0.61 -9.94
C GLY A 9 -13.80 -2.05 -10.49
N ILE A 10 -14.64 -2.40 -11.45
CA ILE A 10 -14.60 -3.74 -12.09
C ILE A 10 -13.25 -3.96 -12.79
N VAL A 11 -12.77 -2.98 -13.55
CA VAL A 11 -11.46 -3.06 -14.23
C VAL A 11 -10.33 -3.25 -13.24
N LEU A 12 -10.33 -2.51 -12.12
CA LEU A 12 -9.32 -2.64 -11.07
C LEU A 12 -9.35 -4.02 -10.40
N VAL A 13 -10.54 -4.56 -10.11
CA VAL A 13 -10.67 -5.91 -9.54
C VAL A 13 -10.16 -6.96 -10.52
N ILE A 14 -10.53 -6.90 -11.79
CA ILE A 14 -10.05 -7.83 -12.82
C ILE A 14 -8.53 -7.72 -12.95
N ALA A 15 -7.96 -6.52 -13.00
CA ALA A 15 -6.53 -6.32 -13.07
C ALA A 15 -5.81 -6.91 -11.85
N ALA A 16 -6.32 -6.68 -10.63
CA ALA A 16 -5.77 -7.26 -9.42
C ALA A 16 -5.82 -8.79 -9.44
N LEU A 17 -6.94 -9.38 -9.87
CA LEU A 17 -7.09 -10.84 -10.03
C LEU A 17 -6.05 -11.41 -11.00
N VAL A 18 -5.92 -10.82 -12.19
CA VAL A 18 -4.96 -11.25 -13.20
C VAL A 18 -3.53 -11.17 -12.64
N LEU A 19 -3.14 -10.07 -12.02
CA LEU A 19 -1.79 -9.87 -11.49
C LEU A 19 -1.46 -10.84 -10.35
N ILE A 20 -2.41 -11.11 -9.46
CA ILE A 20 -2.20 -12.03 -8.33
C ILE A 20 -2.14 -13.48 -8.82
N ILE A 21 -2.97 -13.87 -9.78
CA ILE A 21 -2.98 -15.22 -10.34
C ILE A 21 -1.68 -15.49 -11.11
N THR A 22 -1.24 -14.55 -11.96
CA THR A 22 0.02 -14.67 -12.68
C THR A 22 1.23 -14.71 -11.73
N GLY A 23 1.24 -13.88 -10.69
CA GLY A 23 2.31 -13.87 -9.69
C GLY A 23 3.69 -13.52 -10.26
N GLY A 24 4.76 -14.01 -9.60
CA GLY A 24 6.13 -13.95 -10.08
C GLY A 24 6.61 -12.53 -10.46
N ASP A 25 7.42 -12.43 -11.50
CA ASP A 25 8.03 -11.17 -11.93
C ASP A 25 6.99 -10.16 -12.46
N VAL A 26 5.85 -10.65 -13.00
CA VAL A 26 4.74 -9.78 -13.45
C VAL A 26 4.15 -9.03 -12.27
N LEU A 27 3.88 -9.72 -11.18
CA LEU A 27 3.37 -9.10 -9.96
C LEU A 27 4.40 -8.14 -9.33
N LEU A 28 5.69 -8.52 -9.32
CA LEU A 28 6.77 -7.67 -8.81
C LEU A 28 6.84 -6.33 -9.55
N VAL A 29 6.90 -6.39 -10.89
CA VAL A 29 6.99 -5.18 -11.71
C VAL A 29 5.73 -4.34 -11.59
N SER A 30 4.56 -4.97 -11.58
CA SER A 30 3.28 -4.27 -11.43
C SER A 30 3.17 -3.57 -10.08
N THR A 31 3.55 -4.21 -8.98
CA THR A 31 3.55 -3.59 -7.64
C THR A 31 4.57 -2.47 -7.54
N LEU A 32 5.73 -2.55 -8.20
CA LEU A 32 6.70 -1.45 -8.29
C LEU A 32 6.09 -0.25 -9.04
N LEU A 33 5.46 -0.48 -10.19
CA LEU A 33 4.82 0.60 -10.97
C LEU A 33 3.71 1.29 -10.18
N ILE A 34 2.85 0.50 -9.52
CA ILE A 34 1.80 1.05 -8.65
C ILE A 34 2.41 1.81 -7.46
N SER A 35 3.51 1.32 -6.89
CA SER A 35 4.26 2.02 -5.83
C SER A 35 4.78 3.37 -6.31
N TRP A 36 5.36 3.45 -7.52
CA TRP A 36 5.82 4.70 -8.08
C TRP A 36 4.70 5.70 -8.31
N ILE A 37 3.54 5.23 -8.79
CA ILE A 37 2.34 6.09 -8.95
C ILE A 37 1.89 6.61 -7.57
N GLY A 38 1.80 5.74 -6.57
CA GLY A 38 1.42 6.14 -5.22
C GLY A 38 2.43 7.10 -4.56
N MET A 39 3.74 6.86 -4.76
CA MET A 39 4.78 7.77 -4.31
C MET A 39 4.72 9.12 -5.04
N PHE A 40 4.42 9.12 -6.34
CA PHE A 40 4.25 10.34 -7.11
C PHE A 40 3.11 11.22 -6.54
N GLU A 41 1.96 10.63 -6.25
CA GLU A 41 0.84 11.34 -5.65
C GLU A 41 1.19 11.87 -4.23
N LEU A 42 1.88 11.06 -3.42
CA LEU A 42 2.36 11.50 -2.11
C LEU A 42 3.36 12.65 -2.22
N TYR A 43 4.36 12.51 -3.08
CA TYR A 43 5.41 13.53 -3.27
C TYR A 43 4.88 14.83 -3.86
N ARG A 44 3.81 14.75 -4.65
CA ARG A 44 3.12 15.92 -5.19
C ARG A 44 2.54 16.81 -4.09
N ILE A 45 2.08 16.24 -2.97
CA ILE A 45 1.58 17.02 -1.82
C ILE A 45 2.69 17.90 -1.24
N PHE A 46 3.94 17.40 -1.25
CA PHE A 46 5.12 18.09 -0.72
C PHE A 46 5.92 18.83 -1.80
N HIS A 47 5.42 18.86 -3.06
CA HIS A 47 6.08 19.48 -4.22
C HIS A 47 7.49 18.93 -4.49
N ILE A 48 7.70 17.64 -4.26
CA ILE A 48 8.99 16.96 -4.48
C ILE A 48 8.95 15.87 -5.56
N GLU A 49 7.85 15.70 -6.25
CA GLU A 49 7.63 14.62 -7.23
C GLU A 49 8.66 14.61 -8.37
N LYS A 50 9.26 15.75 -8.71
CA LYS A 50 10.28 15.92 -9.74
C LYS A 50 11.59 16.48 -9.20
N SER A 51 11.75 16.53 -7.89
CA SER A 51 12.91 17.10 -7.21
C SER A 51 13.95 16.03 -6.86
N ALA A 52 15.16 16.44 -6.46
CA ALA A 52 16.20 15.49 -6.08
C ALA A 52 15.78 14.54 -4.94
N PRO A 53 15.15 14.98 -3.83
CA PRO A 53 14.66 14.06 -2.80
C PRO A 53 13.65 13.04 -3.34
N GLY A 54 12.72 13.46 -4.20
CA GLY A 54 11.73 12.57 -4.80
C GLY A 54 12.36 11.53 -5.73
N ILE A 55 13.33 11.93 -6.56
CA ILE A 55 14.08 11.02 -7.46
C ILE A 55 14.86 9.98 -6.64
N VAL A 56 15.49 10.39 -5.53
CA VAL A 56 16.18 9.47 -4.61
C VAL A 56 15.18 8.45 -4.03
N GLY A 57 13.98 8.89 -3.64
CA GLY A 57 12.92 8.00 -3.18
C GLY A 57 12.51 6.96 -4.23
N TYR A 58 12.26 7.37 -5.48
CA TYR A 58 11.92 6.42 -6.56
C TYR A 58 13.05 5.43 -6.84
N ALA A 59 14.30 5.91 -6.85
CA ALA A 59 15.47 5.05 -7.03
C ALA A 59 15.61 4.05 -5.88
N ALA A 60 15.40 4.48 -4.63
CA ALA A 60 15.42 3.59 -3.47
C ALA A 60 14.34 2.51 -3.54
N ALA A 61 13.12 2.87 -3.98
CA ALA A 61 12.05 1.91 -4.20
C ALA A 61 12.45 0.88 -5.28
N ALA A 62 13.05 1.31 -6.40
CA ALA A 62 13.53 0.40 -7.44
C ALA A 62 14.61 -0.55 -6.90
N VAL A 63 15.58 -0.03 -6.14
CA VAL A 63 16.64 -0.84 -5.50
C VAL A 63 16.04 -1.85 -4.52
N TYR A 64 15.05 -1.43 -3.74
CA TYR A 64 14.34 -2.31 -2.82
C TYR A 64 13.64 -3.48 -3.55
N TYR A 65 12.88 -3.19 -4.61
CA TYR A 65 12.19 -4.22 -5.39
C TYR A 65 13.18 -5.13 -6.14
N ALA A 66 14.28 -4.58 -6.65
CA ALA A 66 15.36 -5.37 -7.21
C ALA A 66 16.00 -6.30 -6.16
N ASN A 67 16.17 -5.80 -4.92
CA ASN A 67 16.64 -6.64 -3.82
C ASN A 67 15.66 -7.76 -3.46
N LEU A 68 14.37 -7.55 -3.49
CA LEU A 68 13.37 -8.61 -3.28
C LEU A 68 13.50 -9.73 -4.33
N ARG A 69 13.93 -9.40 -5.55
CA ARG A 69 14.09 -10.38 -6.63
C ARG A 69 15.44 -11.10 -6.61
N PHE A 70 16.51 -10.36 -6.38
CA PHE A 70 17.89 -10.85 -6.56
C PHE A 70 18.63 -11.13 -5.25
N GLY A 71 18.15 -10.59 -4.11
CA GLY A 71 18.72 -10.86 -2.79
C GLY A 71 20.17 -10.35 -2.60
N PHE A 72 20.54 -9.24 -3.26
CA PHE A 72 21.93 -8.74 -3.22
C PHE A 72 22.28 -7.96 -1.94
N LEU A 73 21.27 -7.45 -1.20
CA LEU A 73 21.46 -6.86 0.11
C LEU A 73 21.13 -7.89 1.20
N PRO A 74 22.06 -8.17 2.10
CA PRO A 74 21.85 -9.16 3.16
C PRO A 74 20.81 -8.70 4.21
N ASP A 75 20.68 -7.38 4.40
CA ASP A 75 19.76 -6.80 5.38
C ASP A 75 19.08 -5.55 4.81
N LEU A 76 17.76 -5.46 5.05
CA LEU A 76 16.96 -4.28 4.72
C LEU A 76 17.49 -3.02 5.41
N MET A 77 18.12 -3.15 6.58
CA MET A 77 18.72 -2.03 7.31
C MET A 77 19.79 -1.30 6.48
N MET A 78 20.52 -2.00 5.61
CA MET A 78 21.48 -1.35 4.71
C MET A 78 20.79 -0.40 3.73
N LEU A 79 19.62 -0.77 3.22
CA LEU A 79 18.83 0.12 2.35
C LEU A 79 18.31 1.32 3.12
N VAL A 80 17.83 1.11 4.36
CA VAL A 80 17.33 2.19 5.23
C VAL A 80 18.45 3.21 5.49
N LEU A 81 19.61 2.74 5.93
CA LEU A 81 20.76 3.60 6.21
C LEU A 81 21.30 4.27 4.94
N GLY A 82 21.38 3.53 3.84
CA GLY A 82 21.81 4.08 2.55
C GLY A 82 20.89 5.19 2.06
N LEU A 83 19.58 4.99 2.12
CA LEU A 83 18.58 6.01 1.78
C LEU A 83 18.73 7.25 2.67
N LEU A 84 18.87 7.05 3.99
CA LEU A 84 19.05 8.16 4.94
C LEU A 84 20.31 8.96 4.61
N ILE A 85 21.45 8.28 4.38
CA ILE A 85 22.73 8.93 4.05
C ILE A 85 22.58 9.73 2.75
N VAL A 86 22.01 9.14 1.69
CA VAL A 86 21.83 9.84 0.40
C VAL A 86 20.92 11.05 0.54
N LEU A 87 19.82 10.94 1.27
CA LEU A 87 18.92 12.08 1.54
C LEU A 87 19.64 13.17 2.35
N MET A 88 20.48 12.81 3.33
CA MET A 88 21.28 13.79 4.07
C MET A 88 22.30 14.50 3.19
N PHE A 89 22.98 13.77 2.27
CA PHE A 89 23.83 14.40 1.27
C PHE A 89 23.03 15.38 0.39
N VAL A 90 21.89 14.98 -0.14
CA VAL A 90 21.03 15.87 -0.92
C VAL A 90 20.68 17.12 -0.11
N TYR A 91 20.31 16.98 1.16
CA TYR A 91 19.96 18.10 2.02
C TYR A 91 21.12 19.08 2.19
N VAL A 92 22.29 18.58 2.60
CA VAL A 92 23.47 19.40 2.88
C VAL A 92 23.96 20.16 1.63
N PHE A 93 24.07 19.45 0.48
CA PHE A 93 24.59 20.05 -0.74
C PHE A 93 23.59 20.97 -1.47
N THR A 94 22.31 20.87 -1.14
CA THR A 94 21.30 21.73 -1.78
C THR A 94 20.70 22.78 -0.84
N TYR A 95 21.18 22.86 0.39
CA TYR A 95 20.69 23.84 1.37
C TYR A 95 20.82 25.28 0.84
N PRO A 96 19.82 26.16 1.04
CA PRO A 96 18.53 25.98 1.71
C PRO A 96 17.37 25.60 0.76
N LYS A 97 17.63 24.98 -0.38
CA LYS A 97 16.64 24.70 -1.44
C LYS A 97 15.50 23.79 -0.97
N TYR A 98 15.81 22.77 -0.18
CA TYR A 98 14.82 21.83 0.33
C TYR A 98 14.64 21.95 1.83
N GLN A 99 13.41 21.82 2.29
CA GLN A 99 13.06 21.81 3.71
C GLN A 99 13.13 20.39 4.29
N THR A 100 13.33 20.29 5.60
CA THR A 100 13.38 19.00 6.32
C THR A 100 12.13 18.15 6.09
N GLU A 101 10.94 18.78 6.04
CA GLU A 101 9.67 18.08 5.78
C GLU A 101 9.67 17.35 4.42
N GLN A 102 10.30 17.94 3.41
CA GLN A 102 10.41 17.35 2.07
C GLN A 102 11.29 16.11 2.06
N LEU A 103 12.37 16.11 2.84
CA LEU A 103 13.23 14.93 2.98
C LEU A 103 12.54 13.82 3.77
N LEU A 104 11.85 14.20 4.86
CA LEU A 104 11.04 13.25 5.64
C LEU A 104 9.94 12.65 4.78
N ALA A 105 9.28 13.44 3.92
CA ALA A 105 8.28 12.94 2.99
C ALA A 105 8.88 11.98 1.96
N ALA A 106 10.08 12.27 1.44
CA ALA A 106 10.79 11.37 0.52
C ALA A 106 11.13 10.03 1.19
N PHE A 107 11.65 10.07 2.42
CA PHE A 107 11.94 8.89 3.22
C PHE A 107 10.66 8.09 3.54
N PHE A 108 9.64 8.77 4.07
CA PHE A 108 8.36 8.16 4.42
C PHE A 108 7.68 7.49 3.23
N GLY A 109 7.72 8.10 2.05
CA GLY A 109 7.10 7.55 0.84
C GLY A 109 7.65 6.19 0.44
N VAL A 110 8.95 5.94 0.62
CA VAL A 110 9.55 4.63 0.35
C VAL A 110 8.95 3.56 1.27
N PHE A 111 8.88 3.82 2.57
CA PHE A 111 8.38 2.83 3.53
C PHE A 111 6.86 2.69 3.49
N TYR A 112 6.15 3.81 3.49
CA TYR A 112 4.68 3.80 3.56
C TYR A 112 4.03 3.31 2.26
N VAL A 113 4.63 3.60 1.10
CA VAL A 113 4.05 3.19 -0.18
C VAL A 113 4.78 1.96 -0.73
N ALA A 114 6.08 2.07 -1.02
CA ALA A 114 6.78 1.02 -1.74
C ALA A 114 6.95 -0.26 -0.91
N VAL A 115 7.44 -0.14 0.35
CA VAL A 115 7.62 -1.31 1.22
C VAL A 115 6.28 -1.94 1.57
N MET A 116 5.28 -1.16 1.99
CA MET A 116 3.97 -1.71 2.37
C MET A 116 3.29 -2.43 1.20
N LEU A 117 3.32 -1.85 -0.01
CA LEU A 117 2.70 -2.48 -1.16
C LEU A 117 3.46 -3.75 -1.61
N SER A 118 4.76 -3.81 -1.38
CA SER A 118 5.56 -5.00 -1.71
C SER A 118 5.14 -6.25 -0.96
N TYR A 119 4.47 -6.11 0.19
CA TYR A 119 3.96 -7.27 0.95
C TYR A 119 2.92 -8.07 0.17
N VAL A 120 2.23 -7.50 -0.80
CA VAL A 120 1.38 -8.25 -1.72
C VAL A 120 2.21 -9.27 -2.51
N TYR A 121 3.34 -8.83 -3.06
CA TYR A 121 4.28 -9.72 -3.75
C TYR A 121 4.92 -10.73 -2.80
N GLN A 122 5.45 -10.26 -1.66
CA GLN A 122 6.13 -11.13 -0.69
C GLN A 122 5.19 -12.22 -0.15
N THR A 123 3.96 -11.85 0.20
CA THR A 123 2.94 -12.82 0.65
C THR A 123 2.62 -13.83 -0.45
N ARG A 124 2.51 -13.39 -1.72
CA ARG A 124 2.25 -14.26 -2.86
C ARG A 124 3.39 -15.27 -3.09
N MET A 125 4.61 -14.93 -2.72
CA MET A 125 5.81 -15.79 -2.88
C MET A 125 6.00 -16.81 -1.75
N LEU A 126 5.19 -16.80 -0.69
CA LEU A 126 5.19 -17.84 0.34
C LEU A 126 4.73 -19.19 -0.24
N SER A 127 5.06 -20.30 0.42
CA SER A 127 4.70 -21.66 -0.01
C SER A 127 3.19 -21.84 -0.25
N ALA A 128 2.35 -21.24 0.61
CA ALA A 128 0.89 -21.19 0.44
C ALA A 128 0.40 -19.82 -0.06
N GLY A 129 1.30 -19.03 -0.66
CA GLY A 129 1.05 -17.61 -0.98
C GLY A 129 -0.09 -17.39 -1.97
N THR A 130 -0.36 -18.35 -2.85
CA THR A 130 -1.50 -18.30 -3.78
C THR A 130 -2.84 -18.15 -3.05
N TYR A 131 -2.95 -18.71 -1.87
CA TYR A 131 -4.16 -18.63 -1.04
C TYR A 131 -4.07 -17.50 -0.03
N ILE A 132 -2.92 -17.34 0.65
CA ILE A 132 -2.74 -16.37 1.73
C ILE A 132 -2.85 -14.92 1.24
N VAL A 133 -2.40 -14.62 0.03
CA VAL A 133 -2.46 -13.25 -0.53
C VAL A 133 -3.88 -12.68 -0.58
N TRP A 134 -4.89 -13.52 -0.74
CA TRP A 134 -6.29 -13.07 -0.75
C TRP A 134 -6.76 -12.52 0.59
N LEU A 135 -6.13 -12.93 1.70
CA LEU A 135 -6.44 -12.38 3.03
C LEU A 135 -6.19 -10.87 3.11
N ILE A 136 -5.16 -10.35 2.41
CA ILE A 136 -4.89 -8.91 2.34
C ILE A 136 -6.10 -8.16 1.78
N PHE A 137 -6.68 -8.68 0.69
CA PHE A 137 -7.82 -8.05 0.02
C PHE A 137 -9.13 -8.29 0.80
N LEU A 138 -9.33 -9.50 1.33
CA LEU A 138 -10.50 -9.80 2.16
C LEU A 138 -10.53 -8.93 3.42
N CYS A 139 -9.40 -8.75 4.10
CA CYS A 139 -9.32 -7.88 5.27
C CYS A 139 -9.57 -6.42 4.89
N SER A 140 -8.96 -5.92 3.80
CA SER A 140 -9.08 -4.52 3.41
C SER A 140 -10.47 -4.21 2.86
N TRP A 141 -10.87 -4.87 1.78
CA TRP A 141 -12.15 -4.61 1.12
C TRP A 141 -13.34 -5.09 1.93
N GLY A 142 -13.19 -6.22 2.63
CA GLY A 142 -14.19 -6.74 3.54
C GLY A 142 -14.46 -5.78 4.69
N CYS A 143 -13.40 -5.23 5.30
CA CYS A 143 -13.52 -4.22 6.35
C CYS A 143 -14.26 -2.98 5.85
N ASP A 144 -13.85 -2.42 4.70
CA ASP A 144 -14.48 -1.22 4.15
C ASP A 144 -15.95 -1.46 3.78
N THR A 145 -16.26 -2.60 3.19
CA THR A 145 -17.65 -2.95 2.80
C THR A 145 -18.52 -3.15 4.01
N CYS A 146 -18.07 -3.94 5.01
CA CYS A 146 -18.82 -4.19 6.24
C CYS A 146 -18.97 -2.90 7.06
N ALA A 147 -17.90 -2.07 7.14
CA ALA A 147 -17.97 -0.78 7.83
C ALA A 147 -18.98 0.16 7.18
N TYR A 148 -19.05 0.18 5.85
CA TYR A 148 -20.03 0.98 5.11
C TYR A 148 -21.46 0.47 5.37
N CYS A 149 -21.70 -0.83 5.24
CA CYS A 149 -23.03 -1.42 5.45
C CYS A 149 -23.53 -1.21 6.88
N VAL A 150 -22.72 -1.54 7.89
CA VAL A 150 -23.08 -1.37 9.30
C VAL A 150 -23.25 0.11 9.65
N GLY A 151 -22.32 0.96 9.17
CA GLY A 151 -22.41 2.40 9.40
C GLY A 151 -23.66 3.04 8.78
N MET A 152 -24.14 2.52 7.65
CA MET A 152 -25.36 2.99 7.01
C MET A 152 -26.63 2.49 7.74
N LEU A 153 -26.61 1.26 8.25
CA LEU A 153 -27.79 0.65 8.91
C LEU A 153 -27.98 1.12 10.35
N ILE A 154 -26.90 1.19 11.13
CA ILE A 154 -26.99 1.45 12.59
C ILE A 154 -26.04 2.54 13.08
N GLY A 155 -25.30 3.23 12.19
CA GLY A 155 -24.31 4.24 12.56
C GLY A 155 -24.93 5.50 13.15
N LYS A 156 -24.83 5.69 14.45
CA LYS A 156 -25.36 6.85 15.20
C LYS A 156 -24.23 7.79 15.66
N HIS A 157 -23.12 7.24 16.14
CA HIS A 157 -22.03 8.02 16.72
C HIS A 157 -20.93 8.31 15.68
N LYS A 158 -20.68 9.59 15.42
CA LYS A 158 -19.65 10.01 14.47
C LYS A 158 -18.25 9.80 15.05
N MET A 159 -17.38 9.08 14.33
CA MET A 159 -16.01 8.79 14.78
C MET A 159 -15.09 10.01 14.67
N THR A 160 -15.10 10.69 13.52
CA THR A 160 -14.23 11.84 13.23
C THR A 160 -15.03 12.92 12.50
N PRO A 161 -15.86 13.73 13.20
CA PRO A 161 -16.77 14.69 12.56
C PRO A 161 -16.07 15.71 11.65
N LYS A 162 -14.88 16.17 12.04
CA LYS A 162 -14.10 17.16 11.28
C LYS A 162 -13.38 16.57 10.05
N LEU A 163 -12.88 15.34 10.14
CA LEU A 163 -12.08 14.70 9.08
C LEU A 163 -12.96 13.92 8.11
N SER A 164 -13.91 13.15 8.63
CA SER A 164 -14.82 12.31 7.83
C SER A 164 -16.19 12.22 8.48
N PRO A 165 -17.13 13.13 8.14
CA PRO A 165 -18.44 13.22 8.80
C PRO A 165 -19.36 12.03 8.51
N LYS A 166 -19.00 11.17 7.55
CA LYS A 166 -19.78 9.98 7.20
C LYS A 166 -19.39 8.73 8.00
N LYS A 167 -18.19 8.71 8.62
CA LYS A 167 -17.70 7.53 9.37
C LYS A 167 -18.31 7.51 10.78
N SER A 168 -18.82 6.32 11.19
CA SER A 168 -19.38 6.05 12.50
C SER A 168 -18.56 5.02 13.28
N VAL A 169 -18.67 5.06 14.61
CA VAL A 169 -18.01 4.10 15.51
C VAL A 169 -18.58 2.70 15.29
N GLU A 170 -19.91 2.57 15.16
CA GLU A 170 -20.59 1.31 14.89
C GLU A 170 -20.11 0.71 13.56
N GLY A 171 -19.95 1.57 12.54
CA GLY A 171 -19.40 1.15 11.26
C GLY A 171 -17.97 0.62 11.39
N ALA A 172 -17.12 1.29 12.16
CA ALA A 172 -15.74 0.84 12.38
C ALA A 172 -15.71 -0.53 13.08
N VAL A 173 -16.49 -0.72 14.14
CA VAL A 173 -16.60 -2.02 14.84
C VAL A 173 -17.15 -3.09 13.90
N GLY A 174 -18.21 -2.77 13.15
CA GLY A 174 -18.80 -3.67 12.17
C GLY A 174 -17.84 -4.08 11.07
N GLY A 175 -16.97 -3.16 10.63
CA GLY A 175 -15.89 -3.43 9.68
C GLY A 175 -14.89 -4.47 10.20
N VAL A 176 -14.40 -4.29 11.42
CA VAL A 176 -13.45 -5.22 12.05
C VAL A 176 -14.07 -6.61 12.23
N ILE A 177 -15.28 -6.68 12.79
CA ILE A 177 -15.98 -7.96 13.00
C ILE A 177 -16.27 -8.63 11.65
N GLY A 178 -16.77 -7.88 10.68
CA GLY A 178 -17.06 -8.40 9.34
C GLY A 178 -15.81 -8.93 8.63
N ALA A 179 -14.69 -8.20 8.67
CA ALA A 179 -13.43 -8.67 8.11
C ALA A 179 -12.93 -9.94 8.80
N ALA A 180 -13.02 -10.02 10.13
CA ALA A 180 -12.65 -11.20 10.89
C ALA A 180 -13.49 -12.42 10.49
N LEU A 181 -14.81 -12.27 10.40
CA LEU A 181 -15.71 -13.34 9.97
C LEU A 181 -15.42 -13.82 8.55
N LEU A 182 -15.25 -12.90 7.61
CA LEU A 182 -14.88 -13.23 6.22
C LEU A 182 -13.55 -14.00 6.15
N THR A 183 -12.56 -13.58 6.94
CA THR A 183 -11.25 -14.24 7.02
C THR A 183 -11.36 -15.65 7.60
N VAL A 184 -12.16 -15.84 8.67
CA VAL A 184 -12.40 -17.17 9.26
C VAL A 184 -13.11 -18.08 8.27
N ILE A 185 -14.18 -17.61 7.61
CA ILE A 185 -14.90 -18.38 6.60
C ILE A 185 -13.97 -18.80 5.46
N TYR A 186 -13.14 -17.88 4.97
CA TYR A 186 -12.15 -18.16 3.94
C TYR A 186 -11.12 -19.20 4.42
N GLY A 187 -10.57 -19.02 5.62
CA GLY A 187 -9.60 -19.97 6.20
C GLY A 187 -10.17 -21.36 6.37
N LEU A 188 -11.40 -21.49 6.86
CA LEU A 188 -12.09 -22.77 6.97
C LEU A 188 -12.33 -23.42 5.61
N SER A 189 -12.63 -22.67 4.57
CA SER A 189 -12.79 -23.20 3.23
C SER A 189 -11.50 -23.77 2.64
N LEU A 190 -10.32 -23.23 3.06
CA LEU A 190 -9.01 -23.71 2.61
C LEU A 190 -8.55 -25.00 3.31
N ILE A 191 -9.06 -25.29 4.52
CA ILE A 191 -8.69 -26.52 5.26
C ILE A 191 -9.19 -27.76 4.52
N HIS A 192 -10.19 -27.63 3.66
CA HIS A 192 -10.76 -28.73 2.86
C HIS A 192 -10.13 -28.88 1.47
N ILE A 193 -9.14 -28.05 1.09
CA ILE A 193 -8.38 -28.11 -0.16
C ILE A 193 -6.97 -28.60 0.11
#